data_85741c9d42b49cefe1864ec3ad9872e6
#
_entry.id   85741c9d42b49cefe1864ec3ad9872e6
#
_cell.length_a   1.000
_cell.length_b   1.000
_cell.length_c   1.000
_cell.angle_alpha   90.00
_cell.angle_beta   90.00
_cell.angle_gamma   90.00
#
_symmetry.space_group_name_H-M   'P 1'
#
loop_
_entity.id
_entity.type
_entity.pdbx_description
1 polymer ?
#
loop_
_entity_poly.entity_id
_entity_poly.type
_entity_poly.pdbx_seq_one_letter_code
_entity_poly.pdbx_strand_id
1 'polypeptide(L)'
;TRQEDQKSNIQQWAELMPALQAEIQHSVDPANMHAWAGIRCALPDRVPAVGEFAHPDFESLHVCTGMGARGISLSVLCGEVLAAHLNHEPLPMALSLAKLMSASRFG
;
A
#
# COMPACT_ATOMS: atom_id res chain seq x y z
N THR A 1 -16.60 -18.60 5.23
CA THR A 1 -15.87 -19.10 4.04
C THR A 1 -15.62 -17.95 3.05
N ARG A 2 -14.68 -18.07 2.12
CA ARG A 2 -14.34 -17.02 1.13
C ARG A 2 -15.55 -16.47 0.36
N GLN A 3 -16.54 -17.28 0.08
CA GLN A 3 -17.76 -16.87 -0.63
C GLN A 3 -18.74 -16.06 0.24
N GLU A 4 -18.82 -16.37 1.52
CA GLU A 4 -19.62 -15.61 2.48
C GLU A 4 -19.00 -14.24 2.75
N ASP A 5 -17.67 -14.19 2.88
CA ASP A 5 -16.92 -12.93 3.04
C ASP A 5 -17.08 -12.04 1.79
N GLN A 6 -17.14 -12.62 0.60
CA GLN A 6 -17.38 -11.93 -0.66
C GLN A 6 -18.73 -11.23 -0.69
N LYS A 7 -19.79 -11.98 -0.39
CA LYS A 7 -21.17 -11.44 -0.37
C LYS A 7 -21.32 -10.36 0.69
N SER A 8 -20.76 -10.58 1.88
CA SER A 8 -20.76 -9.61 2.97
C SER A 8 -20.02 -8.32 2.58
N ASN A 9 -18.88 -8.41 1.93
CA ASN A 9 -18.13 -7.24 1.48
C ASN A 9 -18.87 -6.45 0.40
N ILE A 10 -19.50 -7.11 -0.56
CA ILE A 10 -20.31 -6.45 -1.60
C ILE A 10 -21.49 -5.72 -0.97
N GLN A 11 -22.17 -6.35 0.00
CA GLN A 11 -23.29 -5.76 0.69
C GLN A 11 -22.85 -4.55 1.53
N GLN A 12 -21.73 -4.64 2.27
CA GLN A 12 -21.17 -3.52 3.02
C GLN A 12 -20.78 -2.36 2.11
N TRP A 13 -20.24 -2.64 0.93
CA TRP A 13 -19.94 -1.61 -0.05
C TRP A 13 -21.19 -0.88 -0.51
N ALA A 14 -22.25 -1.61 -0.80
CA ALA A 14 -23.53 -1.03 -1.20
C ALA A 14 -24.17 -0.18 -0.09
N GLU A 15 -23.98 -0.57 1.18
CA GLU A 15 -24.50 0.16 2.34
C GLU A 15 -23.66 1.40 2.67
N LEU A 16 -22.34 1.33 2.52
CA LEU A 16 -21.42 2.43 2.85
C LEU A 16 -21.37 3.56 1.80
N MET A 17 -21.83 3.28 0.58
CA MET A 17 -21.76 4.24 -0.54
C MET A 17 -23.11 4.44 -1.24
N PRO A 18 -24.18 4.86 -0.54
CA PRO A 18 -25.50 5.00 -1.13
C PRO A 18 -25.56 5.96 -2.33
N ALA A 19 -24.72 7.02 -2.32
CA ALA A 19 -24.65 7.99 -3.39
C ALA A 19 -24.05 7.42 -4.70
N LEU A 20 -23.22 6.38 -4.60
CA LEU A 20 -22.60 5.69 -5.74
C LEU A 20 -23.34 4.41 -6.10
N GLN A 21 -24.37 4.02 -5.32
CA GLN A 21 -25.06 2.75 -5.47
C GLN A 21 -25.66 2.57 -6.85
N ALA A 22 -26.25 3.62 -7.45
CA ALA A 22 -26.84 3.57 -8.77
C ALA A 22 -25.77 3.37 -9.88
N GLU A 23 -24.63 4.05 -9.77
CA GLU A 23 -23.52 3.89 -10.72
C GLU A 23 -22.79 2.57 -10.55
N ILE A 24 -22.63 2.09 -9.32
CA ILE A 24 -22.03 0.77 -9.04
C ILE A 24 -22.94 -0.34 -9.57
N GLN A 25 -24.26 -0.25 -9.39
CA GLN A 25 -25.21 -1.22 -9.92
C GLN A 25 -25.23 -1.26 -11.43
N HIS A 26 -24.98 -0.12 -12.10
CA HIS A 26 -24.88 -0.05 -13.57
C HIS A 26 -23.54 -0.52 -14.12
N SER A 27 -22.47 -0.36 -13.35
CA SER A 27 -21.10 -0.61 -13.81
C SER A 27 -20.55 -1.97 -13.38
N VAL A 28 -21.14 -2.59 -12.37
CA VAL A 28 -20.62 -3.83 -11.77
C VAL A 28 -21.68 -4.91 -11.74
N ASP A 29 -21.51 -5.90 -12.62
CA ASP A 29 -22.31 -7.12 -12.56
C ASP A 29 -21.80 -8.02 -11.43
N PRO A 30 -22.59 -8.26 -10.36
CA PRO A 30 -22.18 -9.13 -9.25
C PRO A 30 -21.80 -10.55 -9.70
N ALA A 31 -22.36 -11.03 -10.82
CA ALA A 31 -22.02 -12.36 -11.36
C ALA A 31 -20.58 -12.42 -11.92
N ASN A 32 -20.00 -11.28 -12.30
CA ASN A 32 -18.65 -11.17 -12.81
C ASN A 32 -17.62 -10.69 -11.76
N MET A 33 -18.03 -10.53 -10.51
CA MET A 33 -17.10 -10.14 -9.43
C MET A 33 -16.29 -11.33 -8.95
N HIS A 34 -14.97 -11.18 -8.99
CA HIS A 34 -14.03 -12.15 -8.44
C HIS A 34 -13.46 -11.65 -7.12
N ALA A 35 -13.65 -12.40 -6.03
CA ALA A 35 -12.97 -12.11 -4.78
C ALA A 35 -11.53 -12.59 -4.85
N TRP A 36 -10.65 -11.75 -4.37
CA TRP A 36 -9.27 -12.08 -4.18
C TRP A 36 -8.89 -11.90 -2.70
N ALA A 37 -8.07 -12.81 -2.19
CA ALA A 37 -7.50 -12.71 -0.86
C ALA A 37 -6.00 -12.93 -0.94
N GLY A 38 -5.23 -12.06 -0.30
CA GLY A 38 -3.77 -12.13 -0.25
C GLY A 38 -3.23 -11.78 1.14
N ILE A 39 -1.98 -12.15 1.37
CA ILE A 39 -1.25 -11.78 2.59
C ILE A 39 -0.71 -10.37 2.40
N ARG A 40 -1.01 -9.48 3.35
CA ARG A 40 -0.46 -8.13 3.38
C ARG A 40 0.86 -8.12 4.12
N CYS A 41 1.88 -7.52 3.51
CA CYS A 41 3.13 -7.23 4.20
C CYS A 41 2.93 -5.97 5.06
N ALA A 42 3.00 -6.15 6.38
CA ALA A 42 3.01 -5.06 7.34
C ALA A 42 4.24 -5.21 8.24
N LEU A 43 4.99 -4.14 8.41
CA LEU A 43 6.14 -4.11 9.30
C LEU A 43 5.69 -3.95 10.77
N PRO A 44 6.51 -4.32 11.76
CA PRO A 44 6.14 -4.28 13.18
C PRO A 44 5.65 -2.90 13.66
N ASP A 45 6.25 -1.84 13.15
CA ASP A 45 5.90 -0.44 13.43
C ASP A 45 4.73 0.10 12.57
N ARG A 46 4.25 -0.70 11.61
CA ARG A 46 3.20 -0.36 10.65
C ARG A 46 3.53 0.86 9.77
N VAL A 47 4.80 1.20 9.63
CA VAL A 47 5.30 2.26 8.76
C VAL A 47 6.01 1.62 7.56
N PRO A 48 5.77 2.07 6.31
CA PRO A 48 6.50 1.56 5.16
C PRO A 48 8.02 1.68 5.32
N ALA A 49 8.76 0.77 4.71
CA ALA A 49 10.22 0.86 4.58
C ALA A 49 10.57 1.29 3.16
N VAL A 50 11.28 2.41 3.04
CA VAL A 50 11.65 3.00 1.75
C VAL A 50 13.11 3.43 1.79
N GLY A 51 13.84 3.18 0.70
CA GLY A 51 15.22 3.60 0.53
C GLY A 51 16.22 2.46 0.62
N GLU A 52 17.47 2.80 0.86
CA GLU A 52 18.56 1.85 0.93
C GLU A 52 18.44 0.95 2.18
N PHE A 53 18.69 -0.33 1.97
CA PHE A 53 18.73 -1.36 3.01
C PHE A 53 20.07 -2.06 2.96
N ALA A 54 20.84 -2.00 4.05
CA ALA A 54 22.12 -2.68 4.13
C ALA A 54 21.94 -4.19 4.13
N HIS A 55 22.57 -4.87 3.17
CA HIS A 55 22.54 -6.32 3.07
C HIS A 55 23.93 -6.84 2.69
N PRO A 56 24.43 -7.88 3.35
CA PRO A 56 25.80 -8.36 3.13
C PRO A 56 26.08 -8.88 1.72
N ASP A 57 25.04 -9.43 1.06
CA ASP A 57 25.17 -10.05 -0.27
C ASP A 57 24.79 -9.11 -1.42
N PHE A 58 24.28 -7.91 -1.14
CA PHE A 58 23.81 -6.98 -2.16
C PHE A 58 24.34 -5.56 -1.90
N GLU A 59 25.11 -5.05 -2.82
CA GLU A 59 25.47 -3.63 -2.86
C GLU A 59 24.27 -2.82 -3.37
N SER A 60 23.99 -1.69 -2.75
CA SER A 60 22.93 -0.75 -3.17
C SER A 60 21.53 -1.36 -3.27
N LEU A 61 21.17 -2.25 -2.36
CA LEU A 61 19.80 -2.76 -2.28
C LEU A 61 18.85 -1.66 -1.84
N HIS A 62 17.84 -1.37 -2.67
CA HIS A 62 16.79 -0.42 -2.33
C HIS A 62 15.45 -1.15 -2.20
N VAL A 63 14.67 -0.78 -1.21
CA VAL A 63 13.37 -1.40 -0.93
C VAL A 63 12.27 -0.34 -0.85
N CYS A 64 11.05 -0.74 -1.23
CA CYS A 64 9.82 0.01 -1.06
C CYS A 64 8.71 -0.98 -0.70
N THR A 65 8.48 -1.18 0.59
CA THR A 65 7.63 -2.28 1.08
C THR A 65 6.93 -1.95 2.40
N GLY A 66 6.12 -2.87 2.89
CA GLY A 66 5.51 -2.78 4.22
C GLY A 66 4.33 -1.82 4.33
N MET A 67 3.66 -1.49 3.24
CA MET A 67 2.56 -0.52 3.22
C MET A 67 1.28 -1.02 3.92
N GLY A 68 1.17 -2.32 4.20
CA GLY A 68 0.03 -2.93 4.88
C GLY A 68 -1.29 -2.68 4.15
N ALA A 69 -2.27 -2.12 4.86
CA ALA A 69 -3.59 -1.81 4.30
C ALA A 69 -3.64 -0.47 3.54
N ARG A 70 -2.57 0.33 3.57
CA ARG A 70 -2.54 1.70 3.02
C ARG A 70 -1.76 1.82 1.71
N GLY A 71 -1.53 0.70 1.01
CA GLY A 71 -0.73 0.67 -0.22
C GLY A 71 -1.22 1.62 -1.29
N ILE A 72 -2.53 1.69 -1.54
CA ILE A 72 -3.10 2.57 -2.57
C ILE A 72 -2.79 4.05 -2.28
N SER A 73 -2.94 4.49 -1.03
CA SER A 73 -2.69 5.89 -0.66
C SER A 73 -1.22 6.22 -0.45
N LEU A 74 -0.40 5.27 -0.01
CA LEU A 74 1.01 5.52 0.31
C LEU A 74 1.98 5.19 -0.83
N SER A 75 1.58 4.36 -1.82
CA SER A 75 2.49 3.90 -2.87
C SER A 75 3.09 5.04 -3.69
N VAL A 76 2.30 6.04 -4.03
CA VAL A 76 2.77 7.21 -4.79
C VAL A 76 3.82 7.97 -4.00
N LEU A 77 3.53 8.32 -2.74
CA LEU A 77 4.47 9.02 -1.87
C LEU A 77 5.75 8.20 -1.63
N CYS A 78 5.62 6.90 -1.37
CA CYS A 78 6.77 6.01 -1.20
C CYS A 78 7.62 5.92 -2.46
N GLY A 79 6.99 5.90 -3.64
CA GLY A 79 7.67 5.93 -4.94
C GLY A 79 8.45 7.22 -5.14
N GLU A 80 7.85 8.38 -4.86
CA GLU A 80 8.51 9.68 -4.93
C GLU A 80 9.70 9.79 -3.96
N VAL A 81 9.55 9.29 -2.72
CA VAL A 81 10.66 9.24 -1.75
C VAL A 81 11.79 8.36 -2.26
N LEU A 82 11.48 7.19 -2.82
CA LEU A 82 12.50 6.30 -3.37
C LEU A 82 13.20 6.93 -4.59
N ALA A 83 12.44 7.55 -5.49
CA ALA A 83 12.99 8.24 -6.65
C ALA A 83 13.92 9.39 -6.24
N ALA A 84 13.53 10.19 -5.26
CA ALA A 84 14.37 11.26 -4.72
C ALA A 84 15.68 10.72 -4.11
N HIS A 85 15.63 9.59 -3.39
CA HIS A 85 16.84 8.94 -2.89
C HIS A 85 17.79 8.49 -4.03
N LEU A 86 17.24 7.83 -5.04
CA LEU A 86 18.01 7.30 -6.17
C LEU A 86 18.62 8.40 -7.03
N ASN A 87 17.95 9.53 -7.18
CA ASN A 87 18.39 10.65 -8.01
C ASN A 87 19.11 11.76 -7.22
N HIS A 88 19.30 11.59 -5.91
CA HIS A 88 19.87 12.62 -5.02
C HIS A 88 19.10 13.95 -5.06
N GLU A 89 17.79 13.87 -5.18
CA GLU A 89 16.89 15.01 -5.21
C GLU A 89 16.35 15.36 -3.81
N PRO A 90 15.84 16.58 -3.61
CA PRO A 90 15.17 16.94 -2.37
C PRO A 90 13.97 16.01 -2.09
N LEU A 91 13.84 15.59 -0.84
CA LEU A 91 12.73 14.72 -0.45
C LEU A 91 11.37 15.46 -0.53
N PRO A 92 10.30 14.78 -0.99
CA PRO A 92 8.96 15.37 -1.11
C PRO A 92 8.24 15.54 0.24
N MET A 93 8.96 15.40 1.34
CA MET A 93 8.41 15.47 2.71
C MET A 93 9.45 15.99 3.71
N ALA A 94 8.99 16.31 4.93
CA ALA A 94 9.87 16.68 6.03
C ALA A 94 10.86 15.55 6.37
N LEU A 95 12.11 15.89 6.62
CA LEU A 95 13.19 14.94 6.91
C LEU A 95 12.87 14.03 8.12
N SER A 96 12.16 14.54 9.12
CA SER A 96 11.71 13.75 10.28
C SER A 96 10.79 12.61 9.89
N LEU A 97 9.87 12.84 8.95
CA LEU A 97 8.97 11.81 8.44
C LEU A 97 9.71 10.82 7.52
N ALA A 98 10.60 11.32 6.67
CA ALA A 98 11.42 10.46 5.81
C ALA A 98 12.29 9.50 6.64
N LYS A 99 12.87 9.96 7.75
CA LYS A 99 13.63 9.10 8.67
C LYS A 99 12.79 7.99 9.29
N LEU A 100 11.51 8.25 9.60
CA LEU A 100 10.59 7.21 10.10
C LEU A 100 10.31 6.14 9.05
N MET A 101 10.36 6.50 7.76
CA MET A 101 10.14 5.57 6.65
C MET A 101 11.44 4.92 6.14
N SER A 102 12.61 5.36 6.59
CA SER A 102 13.89 4.82 6.12
C SER A 102 13.98 3.31 6.36
N ALA A 103 14.37 2.56 5.32
CA ALA A 103 14.59 1.12 5.43
C ALA A 103 15.80 0.80 6.35
N SER A 104 16.76 1.70 6.46
CA SER A 104 17.95 1.55 7.33
C SER A 104 17.63 1.43 8.83
N ARG A 105 16.37 1.71 9.24
CA ARG A 105 15.95 1.52 10.65
C ARG A 105 15.86 0.05 11.08
N PHE A 106 15.96 -0.86 10.11
CA PHE A 106 15.94 -2.32 10.35
C PHE A 106 17.31 -3.00 10.10
N GLY A 107 18.31 -2.22 9.73
CA GLY A 107 19.67 -2.73 9.44
C GLY A 107 20.67 -2.41 10.51
#